data_482038ac42ae9bc2902cce985c80e5cb
#
_entry.id   482038ac42ae9bc2902cce985c80e5cb
#
_cell.length_a   1.000
_cell.length_b   1.000
_cell.length_c   1.000
_cell.angle_alpha   90.00
_cell.angle_beta   90.00
_cell.angle_gamma   90.00
#
_symmetry.space_group_name_H-M   'P 1'
#
loop_
_entity.id
_entity.type
_entity.pdbx_description
1 polymer ?
#
loop_
_entity_poly.entity_id
_entity_poly.type
_entity_poly.pdbx_seq_one_letter_code
_entity_poly.pdbx_strand_id
1 'polypeptide(L)'
;MMHVTNVVRYILVFIVNLLLLLFLHSYFNMVVLVVLIVLPFCSVFAAFMAARYMTVEISGGIGDTETDEPFPVNIILGNRSVFPVMNVDIDIHMENCLFGISGDHRLSVPSYVRAANVVSYEISESFVGVLTVSVKRIYVTDWLGFIRIKKTSDAVKEIEVFPGGEIEVEPDMTTLAGGMSEAEETRHKGNDFSEVVDIREYQPG
;
A
#
# COMPACT_ATOMS: atom_id res chain seq x y z
N MET A 1 9.02 -14.82 -15.09
CA MET A 1 9.47 -14.35 -16.42
C MET A 1 10.99 -14.23 -16.34
N MET A 2 11.72 -14.83 -17.27
CA MET A 2 13.19 -14.74 -17.29
C MET A 2 13.64 -13.40 -17.88
N HIS A 3 14.59 -12.75 -17.23
CA HIS A 3 15.23 -11.56 -17.80
C HIS A 3 16.35 -11.97 -18.74
N VAL A 4 16.02 -12.15 -20.00
CA VAL A 4 16.95 -12.63 -21.06
C VAL A 4 18.26 -11.86 -21.09
N THR A 5 18.21 -10.56 -20.89
CA THR A 5 19.42 -9.70 -20.89
C THR A 5 20.42 -10.09 -19.80
N ASN A 6 19.94 -10.41 -18.59
CA ASN A 6 20.83 -10.79 -17.48
C ASN A 6 21.42 -12.17 -17.71
N VAL A 7 20.65 -13.10 -18.28
CA VAL A 7 21.12 -14.43 -18.65
C VAL A 7 22.21 -14.32 -19.73
N VAL A 8 22.01 -13.51 -20.76
CA VAL A 8 23.00 -13.30 -21.83
C VAL A 8 24.30 -12.72 -21.27
N ARG A 9 24.21 -11.70 -20.40
CA ARG A 9 25.38 -11.12 -19.73
C ARG A 9 26.13 -12.17 -18.91
N TYR A 10 25.42 -13.01 -18.21
CA TYR A 10 26.01 -14.07 -17.40
C TYR A 10 26.73 -15.11 -18.25
N ILE A 11 26.10 -15.57 -19.35
CA ILE A 11 26.69 -16.49 -20.31
C ILE A 11 27.97 -15.90 -20.90
N LEU A 12 27.97 -14.60 -21.21
CA LEU A 12 29.18 -13.93 -21.74
C LEU A 12 30.32 -13.97 -20.73
N VAL A 13 30.04 -13.65 -19.44
CA VAL A 13 31.04 -13.75 -18.36
C VAL A 13 31.58 -15.18 -18.22
N PHE A 14 30.69 -16.17 -18.30
CA PHE A 14 31.05 -17.58 -18.24
C PHE A 14 31.98 -17.98 -19.40
N ILE A 15 31.66 -17.58 -20.63
CA ILE A 15 32.46 -17.86 -21.82
C ILE A 15 33.84 -17.18 -21.70
N VAL A 16 33.91 -15.92 -21.27
CA VAL A 16 35.17 -15.22 -21.07
C VAL A 16 36.06 -15.94 -20.04
N ASN A 17 35.48 -16.34 -18.91
CA ASN A 17 36.23 -17.10 -17.90
C ASN A 17 36.72 -18.45 -18.43
N LEU A 18 35.92 -19.15 -19.25
CA LEU A 18 36.27 -20.40 -19.89
C LEU A 18 37.47 -20.22 -20.85
N LEU A 19 37.48 -19.16 -21.66
CA LEU A 19 38.56 -18.80 -22.53
C LEU A 19 39.86 -18.48 -21.74
N LEU A 20 39.71 -17.69 -20.65
CA LEU A 20 40.84 -17.40 -19.77
C LEU A 20 41.45 -18.67 -19.15
N LEU A 21 40.60 -19.64 -18.77
CA LEU A 21 41.06 -20.92 -18.25
C LEU A 21 41.86 -21.70 -19.31
N LEU A 22 41.42 -21.71 -20.56
CA LEU A 22 42.11 -22.37 -21.66
C LEU A 22 43.51 -21.75 -21.96
N PHE A 23 43.60 -20.41 -21.90
CA PHE A 23 44.85 -19.71 -22.21
C PHE A 23 45.84 -19.63 -21.04
N LEU A 24 45.34 -19.34 -19.85
CA LEU A 24 46.17 -19.04 -18.68
C LEU A 24 46.44 -20.26 -17.77
N HIS A 25 45.65 -21.33 -17.90
CA HIS A 25 45.75 -22.56 -17.06
C HIS A 25 45.88 -22.26 -15.55
N SER A 26 45.22 -21.17 -15.09
CA SER A 26 45.36 -20.71 -13.73
C SER A 26 44.36 -21.43 -12.79
N TYR A 27 44.87 -21.89 -11.66
CA TYR A 27 44.03 -22.45 -10.60
C TYR A 27 42.92 -21.49 -10.15
N PHE A 28 43.23 -20.20 -10.12
CA PHE A 28 42.25 -19.17 -9.80
C PHE A 28 41.03 -19.18 -10.75
N ASN A 29 41.28 -19.24 -12.08
CA ASN A 29 40.22 -19.31 -13.08
C ASN A 29 39.35 -20.57 -12.95
N MET A 30 39.98 -21.68 -12.51
CA MET A 30 39.21 -22.92 -12.22
C MET A 30 38.25 -22.73 -11.04
N VAL A 31 38.70 -22.09 -9.97
CA VAL A 31 37.83 -21.78 -8.81
C VAL A 31 36.69 -20.86 -9.22
N VAL A 32 36.98 -19.80 -9.99
CA VAL A 32 35.95 -18.88 -10.50
C VAL A 32 34.95 -19.63 -11.37
N LEU A 33 35.36 -20.55 -12.21
CA LEU A 33 34.46 -21.36 -13.03
C LEU A 33 33.49 -22.18 -12.17
N VAL A 34 33.98 -22.83 -11.12
CA VAL A 34 33.13 -23.59 -10.18
C VAL A 34 32.11 -22.68 -9.50
N VAL A 35 32.55 -21.50 -9.04
CA VAL A 35 31.66 -20.51 -8.44
C VAL A 35 30.58 -20.07 -9.45
N LEU A 36 30.96 -19.78 -10.69
CA LEU A 36 30.01 -19.41 -11.76
C LEU A 36 29.02 -20.54 -12.07
N ILE A 37 29.37 -21.79 -11.90
CA ILE A 37 28.38 -22.89 -12.07
C ILE A 37 27.44 -22.97 -10.88
N VAL A 38 27.94 -22.84 -9.65
CA VAL A 38 27.13 -23.03 -8.42
C VAL A 38 26.22 -21.84 -8.12
N LEU A 39 26.68 -20.62 -8.42
CA LEU A 39 26.02 -19.37 -8.05
C LEU A 39 24.57 -19.23 -8.56
N PRO A 40 24.21 -19.58 -9.82
CA PRO A 40 22.82 -19.51 -10.27
C PRO A 40 21.91 -20.48 -9.50
N PHE A 41 22.38 -21.67 -9.15
CA PHE A 41 21.58 -22.61 -8.37
C PHE A 41 21.32 -22.07 -6.95
N CYS A 42 22.36 -21.52 -6.31
CA CYS A 42 22.21 -20.89 -5.01
C CYS A 42 21.28 -19.67 -5.06
N SER A 43 21.37 -18.86 -6.12
CA SER A 43 20.53 -17.68 -6.32
C SER A 43 19.04 -18.06 -6.43
N VAL A 44 18.73 -19.03 -7.28
CA VAL A 44 17.36 -19.52 -7.48
C VAL A 44 16.81 -20.16 -6.21
N PHE A 45 17.63 -20.97 -5.53
CA PHE A 45 17.24 -21.61 -4.28
C PHE A 45 16.93 -20.57 -3.18
N ALA A 46 17.80 -19.55 -3.04
CA ALA A 46 17.60 -18.46 -2.10
C ALA A 46 16.29 -17.68 -2.38
N ALA A 47 16.04 -17.36 -3.65
CA ALA A 47 14.82 -16.67 -4.06
C ALA A 47 13.57 -17.51 -3.78
N PHE A 48 13.62 -18.83 -4.03
CA PHE A 48 12.52 -19.75 -3.75
C PHE A 48 12.21 -19.81 -2.25
N MET A 49 13.25 -19.95 -1.43
CA MET A 49 13.10 -19.95 0.03
C MET A 49 12.56 -18.62 0.55
N ALA A 50 13.08 -17.51 0.05
CA ALA A 50 12.59 -16.18 0.42
C ALA A 50 11.09 -16.02 0.06
N ALA A 51 10.70 -16.35 -1.17
CA ALA A 51 9.31 -16.25 -1.62
C ALA A 51 8.35 -17.08 -0.75
N ARG A 52 8.78 -18.27 -0.32
CA ARG A 52 7.95 -19.15 0.53
C ARG A 52 7.66 -18.55 1.89
N TYR A 53 8.64 -17.89 2.51
CA TYR A 53 8.55 -17.34 3.87
C TYR A 53 8.28 -15.84 3.91
N MET A 54 7.98 -15.22 2.77
CA MET A 54 7.61 -13.82 2.69
C MET A 54 6.15 -13.62 3.04
N THR A 55 5.84 -12.60 3.82
CA THR A 55 4.48 -12.17 4.19
C THR A 55 4.29 -10.71 3.81
N VAL A 56 3.06 -10.35 3.44
CA VAL A 56 2.68 -8.95 3.19
C VAL A 56 1.45 -8.65 4.02
N GLU A 57 1.50 -7.53 4.69
CA GLU A 57 0.39 -6.98 5.46
C GLU A 57 0.23 -5.50 5.10
N ILE A 58 -1.00 -5.01 5.10
CA ILE A 58 -1.30 -3.60 4.88
C ILE A 58 -1.74 -3.00 6.20
N SER A 59 -1.08 -1.91 6.60
CA SER A 59 -1.39 -1.16 7.81
C SER A 59 -1.46 0.33 7.47
N GLY A 60 -2.25 1.10 8.20
CA GLY A 60 -2.43 2.53 7.98
C GLY A 60 -3.89 2.87 7.65
N GLY A 61 -4.16 4.14 7.40
CA GLY A 61 -5.52 4.62 7.25
C GLY A 61 -6.32 4.50 8.55
N ILE A 62 -5.69 4.81 9.68
CA ILE A 62 -6.37 4.90 10.98
C ILE A 62 -6.77 6.37 11.15
N GLY A 63 -8.03 6.65 11.01
CA GLY A 63 -8.62 7.98 11.20
C GLY A 63 -9.44 8.42 9.99
N ASP A 64 -10.15 9.47 10.19
CA ASP A 64 -10.93 10.13 9.15
C ASP A 64 -9.96 10.73 8.13
N THR A 65 -9.89 10.12 6.96
CA THR A 65 -9.09 10.61 5.85
C THR A 65 -9.99 11.50 4.99
N GLU A 66 -9.54 12.73 4.73
CA GLU A 66 -10.29 13.68 3.90
C GLU A 66 -9.89 13.55 2.42
N THR A 67 -10.81 13.93 1.53
CA THR A 67 -10.55 14.02 0.09
C THR A 67 -9.45 15.04 -0.20
N ASP A 68 -8.61 14.72 -1.20
CA ASP A 68 -7.49 15.54 -1.68
C ASP A 68 -6.33 15.73 -0.67
N GLU A 69 -6.43 15.19 0.54
CA GLU A 69 -5.30 15.12 1.46
C GLU A 69 -4.50 13.83 1.25
N PRO A 70 -3.16 13.91 1.13
CA PRO A 70 -2.32 12.72 1.04
C PRO A 70 -2.26 12.01 2.40
N PHE A 71 -2.59 10.73 2.40
CA PHE A 71 -2.49 9.90 3.60
C PHE A 71 -1.56 8.70 3.39
N PRO A 72 -0.79 8.31 4.41
CA PRO A 72 0.14 7.20 4.30
C PRO A 72 -0.55 5.85 4.47
N VAL A 73 -0.38 4.98 3.49
CA VAL A 73 -0.68 3.56 3.60
C VAL A 73 0.63 2.80 3.76
N ASN A 74 0.77 2.07 4.85
CA ASN A 74 1.97 1.34 5.17
C ASN A 74 1.84 -0.11 4.70
N ILE A 75 2.73 -0.53 3.82
CA ILE A 75 2.85 -1.90 3.38
C ILE A 75 4.00 -2.54 4.15
N ILE A 76 3.68 -3.53 4.96
CA ILE A 76 4.63 -4.27 5.78
C ILE A 76 5.03 -5.53 5.03
N LEU A 77 6.28 -5.57 4.57
CA LEU A 77 6.87 -6.72 3.90
C LEU A 77 7.73 -7.49 4.91
N GLY A 78 7.23 -8.61 5.39
CA GLY A 78 7.94 -9.50 6.30
C GLY A 78 8.71 -10.58 5.56
N ASN A 79 10.01 -10.73 5.85
CA ASN A 79 10.84 -11.83 5.35
C ASN A 79 11.32 -12.69 6.53
N ARG A 80 10.71 -13.84 6.69
CA ARG A 80 11.11 -14.80 7.75
C ARG A 80 12.23 -15.75 7.31
N SER A 81 12.70 -15.64 6.05
CA SER A 81 13.79 -16.45 5.54
C SER A 81 15.16 -15.97 6.03
N VAL A 82 16.17 -16.81 5.85
CA VAL A 82 17.59 -16.47 6.10
C VAL A 82 18.26 -15.82 4.89
N PHE A 83 17.53 -15.64 3.79
CA PHE A 83 18.05 -15.08 2.56
C PHE A 83 17.52 -13.69 2.32
N PRO A 84 18.40 -12.69 2.08
CA PRO A 84 17.97 -11.37 1.66
C PRO A 84 17.48 -11.41 0.21
N VAL A 85 16.57 -10.52 -0.14
CA VAL A 85 16.11 -10.33 -1.52
C VAL A 85 16.38 -8.90 -1.93
N MET A 86 17.07 -8.74 -3.04
CA MET A 86 17.45 -7.41 -3.54
C MET A 86 16.25 -6.64 -4.05
N ASN A 87 15.31 -7.33 -4.67
CA ASN A 87 14.14 -6.70 -5.26
C ASN A 87 12.89 -7.57 -5.13
N VAL A 88 11.90 -6.99 -4.46
CA VAL A 88 10.54 -7.53 -4.36
C VAL A 88 9.60 -6.51 -4.98
N ASP A 89 8.95 -6.89 -6.07
CA ASP A 89 7.92 -6.06 -6.68
C ASP A 89 6.56 -6.43 -6.09
N ILE A 90 5.83 -5.42 -5.63
CA ILE A 90 4.52 -5.52 -5.03
C ILE A 90 3.51 -4.88 -5.97
N ASP A 91 2.55 -5.65 -6.48
CA ASP A 91 1.43 -5.13 -7.27
C ASP A 91 0.30 -4.74 -6.30
N ILE A 92 0.08 -3.45 -6.15
CA ILE A 92 -0.99 -2.86 -5.35
C ILE A 92 -2.14 -2.52 -6.27
N HIS A 93 -3.32 -2.95 -5.90
CA HIS A 93 -4.56 -2.60 -6.57
C HIS A 93 -5.41 -1.78 -5.61
N MET A 94 -5.83 -0.62 -6.07
CA MET A 94 -6.70 0.30 -5.34
C MET A 94 -8.01 0.42 -6.09
N GLU A 95 -9.12 0.35 -5.38
CA GLU A 95 -10.46 0.47 -5.95
C GLU A 95 -11.35 1.26 -5.01
N ASN A 96 -11.94 2.34 -5.53
CA ASN A 96 -12.98 3.07 -4.84
C ASN A 96 -14.31 2.39 -5.11
N CYS A 97 -14.89 1.76 -4.09
CA CYS A 97 -16.10 0.95 -4.20
C CYS A 97 -17.34 1.77 -4.60
N LEU A 98 -17.36 3.08 -4.29
CA LEU A 98 -18.52 3.92 -4.58
C LEU A 98 -18.60 4.32 -6.06
N PHE A 99 -17.46 4.65 -6.66
CA PHE A 99 -17.36 5.14 -8.03
C PHE A 99 -16.88 4.08 -9.02
N GLY A 100 -16.39 2.92 -8.55
CA GLY A 100 -15.85 1.87 -9.39
C GLY A 100 -14.55 2.28 -10.09
N ILE A 101 -13.85 3.29 -9.58
CA ILE A 101 -12.57 3.75 -10.10
C ILE A 101 -11.47 2.87 -9.52
N SER A 102 -10.64 2.31 -10.38
CA SER A 102 -9.54 1.45 -9.94
C SER A 102 -8.21 1.88 -10.55
N GLY A 103 -7.13 1.66 -9.79
CA GLY A 103 -5.76 1.91 -10.21
C GLY A 103 -4.82 0.79 -9.78
N ASP A 104 -3.83 0.49 -10.63
CA ASP A 104 -2.78 -0.46 -10.30
C ASP A 104 -1.46 0.27 -10.14
N HIS A 105 -0.78 0.04 -9.01
CA HIS A 105 0.53 0.60 -8.72
C HIS A 105 1.52 -0.51 -8.43
N ARG A 106 2.79 -0.29 -8.81
CA ARG A 106 3.86 -1.23 -8.53
C ARG A 106 4.95 -0.57 -7.71
N LEU A 107 5.26 -1.17 -6.57
CA LEU A 107 6.38 -0.78 -5.73
C LEU A 107 7.47 -1.84 -5.80
N SER A 108 8.73 -1.38 -5.84
CA SER A 108 9.91 -2.25 -5.81
C SER A 108 10.73 -1.92 -4.58
N VAL A 109 10.89 -2.90 -3.70
CA VAL A 109 11.56 -2.73 -2.41
C VAL A 109 12.51 -3.89 -2.12
N PRO A 110 13.66 -3.64 -1.47
CA PRO A 110 14.50 -4.71 -0.97
C PRO A 110 13.86 -5.37 0.25
N SER A 111 14.22 -6.62 0.51
CA SER A 111 13.78 -7.34 1.69
C SER A 111 14.97 -7.91 2.45
N TYR A 112 15.12 -7.51 3.71
CA TYR A 112 16.23 -7.93 4.57
C TYR A 112 15.92 -9.25 5.29
N VAL A 113 16.98 -9.91 5.72
CA VAL A 113 16.92 -11.20 6.43
C VAL A 113 16.18 -11.03 7.76
N ARG A 114 15.18 -11.87 8.00
CA ARG A 114 14.40 -11.91 9.25
C ARG A 114 13.89 -10.54 9.73
N ALA A 115 13.59 -9.67 8.77
CA ALA A 115 13.14 -8.32 9.04
C ALA A 115 11.76 -8.08 8.44
N ALA A 116 11.06 -7.11 9.01
CA ALA A 116 9.88 -6.51 8.42
C ALA A 116 10.25 -5.11 7.91
N ASN A 117 10.08 -4.89 6.64
CA ASN A 117 10.26 -3.59 6.02
C ASN A 117 8.90 -2.92 5.92
N VAL A 118 8.80 -1.71 6.46
CA VAL A 118 7.62 -0.88 6.31
C VAL A 118 7.88 0.10 5.18
N VAL A 119 7.02 0.08 4.18
CA VAL A 119 7.06 1.01 3.05
C VAL A 119 5.81 1.86 3.13
N SER A 120 5.99 3.14 3.40
CA SER A 120 4.90 4.10 3.37
C SER A 120 4.68 4.54 1.93
N TYR A 121 3.46 4.40 1.47
CA TYR A 121 3.01 4.86 0.18
C TYR A 121 1.93 5.92 0.40
N GLU A 122 2.19 7.13 -0.06
CA GLU A 122 1.24 8.23 0.03
C GLU A 122 0.19 8.09 -1.08
N ILE A 123 -1.07 8.07 -0.68
CA ILE A 123 -2.23 8.02 -1.55
C ILE A 123 -2.96 9.35 -1.39
N SER A 124 -3.35 9.95 -2.50
CA SER A 124 -4.28 11.07 -2.54
C SER A 124 -5.51 10.61 -3.30
N GLU A 125 -6.67 10.67 -2.67
CA GLU A 125 -7.95 10.25 -3.25
C GLU A 125 -8.86 11.47 -3.36
N SER A 126 -9.36 11.72 -4.57
CA SER A 126 -10.25 12.85 -4.84
C SER A 126 -11.74 12.50 -4.69
N PHE A 127 -12.04 11.23 -4.42
CA PHE A 127 -13.41 10.75 -4.32
C PHE A 127 -13.72 10.24 -2.93
N VAL A 128 -14.86 10.65 -2.41
CA VAL A 128 -15.41 10.14 -1.15
C VAL A 128 -15.77 8.65 -1.27
N GLY A 129 -15.75 7.93 -0.18
CA GLY A 129 -16.24 6.56 -0.10
C GLY A 129 -15.23 5.58 0.50
N VAL A 130 -15.41 4.32 0.23
CA VAL A 130 -14.53 3.26 0.73
C VAL A 130 -13.48 2.92 -0.33
N LEU A 131 -12.23 3.25 -0.02
CA LEU A 131 -11.06 2.87 -0.81
C LEU A 131 -10.56 1.51 -0.35
N THR A 132 -10.66 0.51 -1.22
CA THR A 132 -10.12 -0.81 -0.98
C THR A 132 -8.71 -0.89 -1.56
N VAL A 133 -7.72 -1.03 -0.69
CA VAL A 133 -6.31 -1.25 -1.06
C VAL A 133 -6.00 -2.73 -0.90
N SER A 134 -5.57 -3.37 -1.98
CA SER A 134 -5.27 -4.80 -1.99
C SER A 134 -3.92 -5.10 -2.64
N VAL A 135 -3.19 -6.07 -2.07
CA VAL A 135 -1.98 -6.62 -2.68
C VAL A 135 -2.30 -8.00 -3.21
N LYS A 136 -2.52 -8.09 -4.52
CA LYS A 136 -2.88 -9.35 -5.19
C LYS A 136 -1.66 -10.24 -5.45
N ARG A 137 -0.51 -9.65 -5.74
CA ARG A 137 0.69 -10.37 -6.19
C ARG A 137 1.95 -9.69 -5.72
N ILE A 138 2.92 -10.50 -5.32
CA ILE A 138 4.29 -10.10 -5.09
C ILE A 138 5.21 -10.93 -5.99
N TYR A 139 6.28 -10.32 -6.45
CA TYR A 139 7.29 -10.97 -7.27
C TYR A 139 8.64 -10.84 -6.60
N VAL A 140 9.22 -11.98 -6.31
CA VAL A 140 10.56 -12.10 -5.73
C VAL A 140 11.53 -12.37 -6.85
N THR A 141 12.49 -11.48 -7.04
CA THR A 141 13.54 -11.61 -8.05
C THR A 141 14.79 -12.22 -7.40
N ASP A 142 15.39 -13.20 -8.04
CA ASP A 142 16.64 -13.82 -7.59
C ASP A 142 17.82 -12.82 -7.70
N TRP A 143 18.95 -13.11 -7.04
CA TRP A 143 20.10 -12.20 -6.97
C TRP A 143 20.74 -11.89 -8.33
N LEU A 144 20.66 -12.84 -9.27
CA LEU A 144 21.16 -12.66 -10.63
C LEU A 144 20.14 -12.02 -11.57
N GLY A 145 18.90 -11.89 -11.11
CA GLY A 145 17.81 -11.39 -11.92
C GLY A 145 17.39 -12.32 -13.06
N PHE A 146 17.63 -13.63 -12.95
CA PHE A 146 17.28 -14.60 -13.97
C PHE A 146 15.81 -14.98 -13.90
N ILE A 147 15.31 -15.16 -12.68
CA ILE A 147 13.98 -15.68 -12.42
C ILE A 147 13.22 -14.72 -11.52
N ARG A 148 11.95 -14.61 -11.80
CA ARG A 148 10.99 -13.86 -11.00
C ARG A 148 9.91 -14.83 -10.52
N ILE A 149 9.86 -15.04 -9.21
CA ILE A 149 8.93 -15.96 -8.56
C ILE A 149 7.71 -15.18 -8.14
N LYS A 150 6.55 -15.58 -8.65
CA LYS A 150 5.26 -15.00 -8.30
C LYS A 150 4.69 -15.67 -7.06
N LYS A 151 4.25 -14.86 -6.10
CA LYS A 151 3.47 -15.30 -4.95
C LYS A 151 2.18 -14.49 -4.87
N THR A 152 1.07 -15.16 -4.62
CA THR A 152 -0.23 -14.53 -4.36
C THR A 152 -0.27 -14.07 -2.91
N SER A 153 -0.93 -12.93 -2.68
CA SER A 153 -1.21 -12.39 -1.36
C SER A 153 -2.69 -12.03 -1.30
N ASP A 154 -3.28 -12.21 -0.14
CA ASP A 154 -4.68 -11.86 0.13
C ASP A 154 -4.76 -10.67 1.11
N ALA A 155 -3.69 -9.86 1.17
CA ALA A 155 -3.69 -8.66 2.00
C ALA A 155 -4.64 -7.62 1.39
N VAL A 156 -5.67 -7.26 2.15
CA VAL A 156 -6.68 -6.26 1.79
C VAL A 156 -6.89 -5.34 2.98
N LYS A 157 -7.07 -4.06 2.72
CA LYS A 157 -7.41 -3.04 3.69
C LYS A 157 -8.44 -2.10 3.09
N GLU A 158 -9.50 -1.83 3.84
CA GLU A 158 -10.49 -0.82 3.53
C GLU A 158 -10.18 0.45 4.32
N ILE A 159 -10.29 1.59 3.66
CA ILE A 159 -10.03 2.92 4.19
C ILE A 159 -11.23 3.79 3.84
N GLU A 160 -11.82 4.41 4.83
CA GLU A 160 -12.93 5.33 4.64
C GLU A 160 -12.37 6.73 4.32
N VAL A 161 -12.84 7.31 3.21
CA VAL A 161 -12.47 8.65 2.75
C VAL A 161 -13.68 9.56 2.90
N PHE A 162 -13.56 10.57 3.74
CA PHE A 162 -14.61 11.54 4.01
C PHE A 162 -14.47 12.78 3.12
N PRO A 163 -15.57 13.52 2.90
CA PRO A 163 -15.50 14.79 2.18
C PRO A 163 -14.59 15.75 2.94
N GLY A 164 -13.50 16.19 2.30
CA GLY A 164 -12.63 17.23 2.81
C GLY A 164 -13.22 18.62 2.56
N GLY A 165 -12.80 19.56 3.37
CA GLY A 165 -13.16 20.96 3.30
C GLY A 165 -14.07 21.38 4.47
N GLU A 166 -13.61 22.37 5.19
CA GLU A 166 -14.49 23.15 6.07
C GLU A 166 -15.57 23.77 5.16
N ILE A 167 -16.78 23.31 5.29
CA ILE A 167 -17.93 24.06 4.78
C ILE A 167 -18.00 25.29 5.68
N GLU A 168 -17.31 26.34 5.30
CA GLU A 168 -17.55 27.67 5.86
C GLU A 168 -18.98 28.02 5.47
N VAL A 169 -19.93 27.56 6.30
CA VAL A 169 -21.29 28.09 6.23
C VAL A 169 -21.18 29.50 6.75
N GLU A 170 -20.89 30.45 5.83
CA GLU A 170 -21.14 31.85 6.15
C GLU A 170 -22.63 31.92 6.55
N PRO A 171 -22.91 32.15 7.83
CA PRO A 171 -24.32 32.35 8.20
C PRO A 171 -24.73 33.60 7.45
N ASP A 172 -25.68 33.43 6.52
CA ASP A 172 -26.26 34.57 5.81
C ASP A 172 -26.86 35.50 6.85
N MET A 173 -26.05 36.49 7.26
CA MET A 173 -26.42 37.48 8.29
C MET A 173 -27.69 38.28 7.91
N THR A 174 -28.08 38.21 6.64
CA THR A 174 -29.32 38.85 6.18
C THR A 174 -30.58 38.10 6.59
N THR A 175 -30.50 36.78 6.76
CA THR A 175 -31.58 35.96 7.30
C THR A 175 -31.67 36.03 8.82
N LEU A 176 -30.59 36.36 9.53
CA LEU A 176 -30.55 36.46 10.98
C LEU A 176 -31.14 37.79 11.49
N ALA A 177 -31.13 38.86 10.66
CA ALA A 177 -31.64 40.15 11.09
C ALA A 177 -33.20 40.23 11.25
N GLY A 178 -33.92 39.28 10.65
CA GLY A 178 -35.38 39.20 10.77
C GLY A 178 -35.89 38.16 11.77
N GLY A 179 -35.09 37.22 12.19
CA GLY A 179 -35.53 36.07 12.97
C GLY A 179 -34.94 35.91 14.38
N MET A 180 -33.97 36.77 14.75
CA MET A 180 -33.24 36.60 16.03
C MET A 180 -34.13 36.72 17.28
N SER A 181 -35.22 37.48 17.24
CA SER A 181 -36.09 37.63 18.40
C SER A 181 -36.99 36.41 18.64
N GLU A 182 -37.46 35.77 17.56
CA GLU A 182 -38.33 34.61 17.68
C GLU A 182 -37.56 33.27 17.92
N ALA A 183 -36.35 33.13 17.35
CA ALA A 183 -35.53 31.94 17.54
C ALA A 183 -34.89 31.85 18.94
N GLU A 184 -34.60 33.00 19.56
CA GLU A 184 -34.04 33.04 20.92
C GLU A 184 -35.11 32.77 21.96
N GLU A 185 -36.35 33.27 21.77
CA GLU A 185 -37.50 32.95 22.63
C GLU A 185 -37.91 31.48 22.56
N THR A 186 -37.85 30.86 21.40
CA THR A 186 -38.13 29.42 21.24
C THR A 186 -37.03 28.52 21.83
N ARG A 187 -35.77 28.93 21.81
CA ARG A 187 -34.70 28.15 22.43
C ARG A 187 -34.69 28.18 23.96
N HIS A 188 -35.13 29.26 24.56
CA HIS A 188 -35.29 29.32 26.01
C HIS A 188 -36.52 28.57 26.50
N LYS A 189 -37.61 28.47 25.70
CA LYS A 189 -38.82 27.75 26.05
C LYS A 189 -38.76 26.23 25.88
N GLY A 190 -37.81 25.75 25.07
CA GLY A 190 -37.70 24.31 24.78
C GLY A 190 -36.82 23.50 25.71
N ASN A 191 -35.99 24.13 26.55
CA ASN A 191 -35.04 23.42 27.38
C ASN A 191 -35.40 23.32 28.88
N ASP A 192 -36.52 23.93 29.29
CA ASP A 192 -36.99 23.82 30.66
C ASP A 192 -38.23 22.93 30.71
N PHE A 193 -38.05 21.69 31.05
CA PHE A 193 -39.13 20.69 31.21
C PHE A 193 -40.02 20.95 32.43
N SER A 194 -39.80 22.03 33.17
CA SER A 194 -40.54 22.40 34.37
C SER A 194 -41.64 23.44 34.09
N GLU A 195 -41.66 24.09 32.94
CA GLU A 195 -42.75 25.04 32.61
C GLU A 195 -43.81 24.37 31.72
N VAL A 196 -44.90 24.01 32.35
CA VAL A 196 -46.15 23.67 31.66
C VAL A 196 -46.73 24.97 31.12
N VAL A 197 -46.49 25.30 29.88
CA VAL A 197 -47.05 26.48 29.22
C VAL A 197 -48.50 26.18 28.87
N ASP A 198 -49.36 26.70 29.69
CA ASP A 198 -50.80 27.08 29.48
C ASP A 198 -51.67 26.10 28.65
N ILE A 199 -52.36 25.26 29.39
CA ILE A 199 -53.44 24.46 28.83
C ILE A 199 -54.68 25.37 28.68
N ARG A 200 -54.93 25.89 27.48
CA ARG A 200 -56.20 26.61 27.18
C ARG A 200 -57.34 25.61 27.17
N GLU A 201 -58.26 25.84 28.06
CA GLU A 201 -59.52 25.15 28.05
C GLU A 201 -60.31 25.42 26.74
N TYR A 202 -60.66 24.31 26.05
CA TYR A 202 -61.53 24.37 24.85
C TYR A 202 -62.94 24.75 25.24
N GLN A 203 -63.38 25.92 24.82
CA GLN A 203 -64.84 26.30 24.89
C GLN A 203 -65.45 25.90 23.57
N PRO A 204 -66.39 24.92 23.58
CA PRO A 204 -67.26 24.65 22.42
C PRO A 204 -68.32 25.74 22.31
N GLY A 205 -68.31 26.47 21.21
CA GLY A 205 -69.40 27.36 20.81
C GLY A 205 -70.35 26.68 19.86
#